data_819bb2c90fc118ae96a224c6b1c4b952
#
_entry.id   819bb2c90fc118ae96a224c6b1c4b952
#
_cell.length_a   1.000
_cell.length_b   1.000
_cell.length_c   1.000
_cell.angle_alpha   90.00
_cell.angle_beta   90.00
_cell.angle_gamma   90.00
#
_symmetry.space_group_name_H-M   'P 1'
#
loop_
_entity.id
_entity.type
_entity.pdbx_description
1 polymer ?
#
loop_
_entity_poly.entity_id
_entity_poly.type
_entity_poly.pdbx_seq_one_letter_code
_entity_poly.pdbx_strand_id
1 'polypeptide(L)'
;MRNMIKNILFQAVKDDFLQLAELAKGREIYGCTLVTGSDFGNVAMKIAAYTKRNREPNWYADEWELDSSDLPSSALSEVDKKITARLIEKQECLKNDMLPLFVGALKELKDFLGEQEIADAGRICFFVSVVDDDGSVEAQTAQELNSNAIFQAFSSR
;
A
#
# COMPACT_ATOMS: atom_id res chain seq x y z
N MET A 1 9.50 -14.12 14.99
CA MET A 1 9.46 -13.90 13.53
C MET A 1 8.31 -12.96 13.10
N ARG A 2 7.05 -13.26 13.44
CA ARG A 2 5.90 -12.41 13.06
C ARG A 2 6.04 -10.96 13.56
N ASN A 3 6.41 -10.77 14.84
CA ASN A 3 6.58 -9.44 15.43
C ASN A 3 7.75 -8.67 14.80
N MET A 4 8.81 -9.37 14.40
CA MET A 4 9.95 -8.75 13.73
C MET A 4 9.55 -8.23 12.35
N ILE A 5 8.83 -9.04 11.56
CA ILE A 5 8.32 -8.61 10.25
C ILE A 5 7.37 -7.44 10.41
N LYS A 6 6.46 -7.50 11.40
CA LYS A 6 5.51 -6.42 11.69
C LYS A 6 6.22 -5.08 11.89
N ASN A 7 7.23 -5.05 12.78
CA ASN A 7 7.92 -3.81 13.13
C ASN A 7 8.67 -3.19 11.95
N ILE A 8 9.40 -4.02 11.19
CA ILE A 8 10.13 -3.54 10.02
C ILE A 8 9.18 -3.13 8.89
N LEU A 9 8.07 -3.83 8.71
CA LEU A 9 7.07 -3.50 7.72
C LEU A 9 6.43 -2.13 8.01
N PHE A 10 6.05 -1.88 9.25
CA PHE A 10 5.41 -0.62 9.65
C PHE A 10 6.34 0.56 9.38
N GLN A 11 7.62 0.44 9.73
CA GLN A 11 8.60 1.49 9.48
C GLN A 11 8.88 1.65 7.98
N ALA A 12 9.02 0.54 7.27
CA ALA A 12 9.31 0.56 5.82
C ALA A 12 8.17 1.21 5.02
N VAL A 13 6.92 0.95 5.40
CA VAL A 13 5.75 1.57 4.75
C VAL A 13 5.79 3.09 4.90
N LYS A 14 6.11 3.59 6.09
CA LYS A 14 6.27 5.03 6.34
C LYS A 14 7.40 5.63 5.51
N ASP A 15 8.57 5.00 5.53
CA ASP A 15 9.75 5.49 4.83
C ASP A 15 9.53 5.54 3.32
N ASP A 16 8.99 4.50 2.74
CA ASP A 16 8.75 4.44 1.30
C ASP A 16 7.63 5.39 0.87
N PHE A 17 6.58 5.54 1.67
CA PHE A 17 5.54 6.53 1.38
C PHE A 17 6.14 7.94 1.31
N LEU A 18 6.98 8.33 2.26
CA LEU A 18 7.60 9.65 2.28
C LEU A 18 8.49 9.88 1.07
N GLN A 19 9.26 8.87 0.64
CA GLN A 19 10.08 8.97 -0.56
C GLN A 19 9.23 9.11 -1.82
N LEU A 20 8.15 8.33 -1.94
CA LEU A 20 7.24 8.42 -3.09
C LEU A 20 6.49 9.76 -3.11
N ALA A 21 6.11 10.27 -1.94
CA ALA A 21 5.45 11.57 -1.83
C ALA A 21 6.36 12.71 -2.32
N GLU A 22 7.67 12.63 -2.04
CA GLU A 22 8.64 13.59 -2.60
C GLU A 22 8.69 13.54 -4.12
N LEU A 23 8.62 12.35 -4.70
CA LEU A 23 8.58 12.18 -6.15
C LEU A 23 7.29 12.76 -6.77
N ALA A 24 6.21 12.81 -6.00
CA ALA A 24 4.96 13.43 -6.43
C ALA A 24 5.08 14.96 -6.57
N LYS A 25 6.13 15.58 -6.03
CA LYS A 25 6.46 17.01 -6.20
C LYS A 25 5.31 17.96 -5.86
N GLY A 26 4.68 17.75 -4.71
CA GLY A 26 3.59 18.60 -4.23
C GLY A 26 2.23 18.32 -4.86
N ARG A 27 2.12 17.34 -5.76
CA ARG A 27 0.82 16.91 -6.29
C ARG A 27 0.00 16.22 -5.19
N GLU A 28 -1.30 16.45 -5.21
CA GLU A 28 -2.20 15.82 -4.24
C GLU A 28 -2.27 14.31 -4.47
N ILE A 29 -1.97 13.54 -3.41
CA ILE A 29 -2.03 12.07 -3.43
C ILE A 29 -3.46 11.63 -3.11
N TYR A 30 -4.02 10.72 -3.91
CA TYR A 30 -5.37 10.21 -3.69
C TYR A 30 -5.43 8.70 -3.48
N GLY A 31 -4.34 7.98 -3.69
CA GLY A 31 -4.33 6.53 -3.50
C GLY A 31 -3.00 6.03 -2.96
N CYS A 32 -3.06 4.98 -2.14
CA CYS A 32 -1.91 4.28 -1.60
C CYS A 32 -2.27 2.80 -1.44
N THR A 33 -1.50 1.92 -2.05
CA THR A 33 -1.73 0.48 -1.96
C THR A 33 -0.43 -0.27 -1.67
N LEU A 34 -0.55 -1.36 -0.93
CA LEU A 34 0.50 -2.38 -0.89
C LEU A 34 0.14 -3.46 -1.91
N VAL A 35 1.08 -3.80 -2.77
CA VAL A 35 0.91 -4.75 -3.85
C VAL A 35 1.63 -6.05 -3.49
N THR A 36 0.95 -7.16 -3.64
CA THR A 36 1.50 -8.49 -3.37
C THR A 36 1.01 -9.50 -4.41
N GLY A 37 1.72 -10.62 -4.53
CA GLY A 37 1.26 -11.75 -5.36
C GLY A 37 0.19 -12.57 -4.66
N SER A 38 -0.40 -13.52 -5.37
CA SER A 38 -1.48 -14.39 -4.86
C SER A 38 -1.07 -15.24 -3.67
N ASP A 39 0.21 -15.50 -3.49
CA ASP A 39 0.77 -16.26 -2.37
C ASP A 39 1.17 -15.39 -1.17
N PHE A 40 1.07 -14.07 -1.31
CA PHE A 40 1.47 -13.07 -0.30
C PHE A 40 2.96 -13.19 0.10
N GLY A 41 3.79 -13.61 -0.85
CA GLY A 41 5.24 -13.82 -0.67
C GLY A 41 6.11 -12.63 -1.02
N ASN A 42 5.53 -11.49 -1.33
CA ASN A 42 6.26 -10.26 -1.68
C ASN A 42 5.45 -9.03 -1.28
N VAL A 43 6.09 -7.86 -1.37
CA VAL A 43 5.41 -6.59 -1.09
C VAL A 43 6.11 -5.43 -1.81
N ALA A 44 5.32 -4.55 -2.38
CA ALA A 44 5.75 -3.24 -2.88
C ALA A 44 4.65 -2.23 -2.58
N MET A 45 4.95 -0.95 -2.71
CA MET A 45 3.96 0.11 -2.52
C MET A 45 3.79 0.88 -3.82
N LYS A 46 2.56 1.26 -4.12
CA LYS A 46 2.27 2.23 -5.17
C LYS A 46 1.44 3.36 -4.60
N ILE A 47 1.69 4.57 -5.07
CA ILE A 47 0.84 5.72 -4.76
C ILE A 47 0.34 6.37 -6.05
N ALA A 48 -0.81 7.02 -5.96
CA ALA A 48 -1.41 7.76 -7.04
C ALA A 48 -1.57 9.22 -6.66
N ALA A 49 -1.17 10.11 -7.57
CA ALA A 49 -1.30 11.55 -7.38
C ALA A 49 -1.96 12.16 -8.61
N TYR A 50 -2.76 13.22 -8.40
CA TYR A 50 -3.36 13.96 -9.51
C TYR A 50 -2.28 14.64 -10.35
N THR A 51 -2.57 14.83 -11.62
CA THR A 51 -1.72 15.64 -12.51
C THR A 51 -2.35 17.01 -12.71
N LYS A 52 -1.59 17.95 -13.29
CA LYS A 52 -2.12 19.27 -13.62
C LYS A 52 -3.27 19.20 -14.65
N ARG A 53 -3.25 18.17 -15.50
CA ARG A 53 -4.21 18.00 -16.60
C ARG A 53 -5.39 17.13 -16.23
N ASN A 54 -5.20 16.20 -15.27
CA ASN A 54 -6.23 15.24 -14.90
C ASN A 54 -6.44 15.26 -13.39
N ARG A 55 -7.61 15.77 -12.99
CA ARG A 55 -8.04 15.85 -11.59
C ARG A 55 -9.04 14.75 -11.23
N GLU A 56 -9.25 13.80 -12.14
CA GLU A 56 -10.09 12.62 -11.88
C GLU A 56 -9.21 11.46 -11.39
N PRO A 57 -9.64 10.74 -10.34
CA PRO A 57 -8.86 9.62 -9.83
C PRO A 57 -8.92 8.43 -10.79
N ASN A 58 -7.77 7.79 -10.98
CA ASN A 58 -7.65 6.48 -11.62
C ASN A 58 -7.45 5.44 -10.51
N TRP A 59 -8.46 4.60 -10.29
CA TRP A 59 -8.45 3.62 -9.19
C TRP A 59 -7.79 2.28 -9.55
N TYR A 60 -7.20 2.17 -10.75
CA TYR A 60 -6.52 0.95 -11.19
C TYR A 60 -5.04 1.03 -10.87
N ALA A 61 -4.65 0.39 -9.76
CA ALA A 61 -3.30 0.50 -9.19
C ALA A 61 -2.20 0.01 -10.15
N ASP A 62 -2.49 -0.91 -11.04
CA ASP A 62 -1.55 -1.38 -12.05
C ASP A 62 -1.12 -0.29 -13.04
N GLU A 63 -1.91 0.78 -13.16
CA GLU A 63 -1.59 1.94 -14.01
C GLU A 63 -0.88 3.06 -13.23
N TRP A 64 -0.69 2.93 -11.93
CA TRP A 64 -0.05 3.96 -11.12
C TRP A 64 1.47 3.97 -11.34
N GLU A 65 2.03 5.17 -11.53
CA GLU A 65 3.44 5.35 -11.92
C GLU A 65 4.42 5.36 -10.74
N LEU A 66 3.97 5.82 -9.56
CA LEU A 66 4.84 5.94 -8.39
C LEU A 66 4.88 4.61 -7.63
N ASP A 67 5.98 3.88 -7.80
CA ASP A 67 6.18 2.51 -7.34
C ASP A 67 7.46 2.42 -6.51
N SER A 68 7.38 1.81 -5.33
CA SER A 68 8.53 1.66 -4.43
C SER A 68 9.65 0.82 -5.03
N SER A 69 9.34 -0.09 -5.96
CA SER A 69 10.38 -0.87 -6.64
C SER A 69 11.29 -0.03 -7.53
N ASP A 70 10.88 1.18 -7.88
CA ASP A 70 11.70 2.13 -8.65
C ASP A 70 12.55 3.04 -7.76
N LEU A 71 12.40 2.98 -6.45
CA LEU A 71 13.19 3.77 -5.51
C LEU A 71 14.63 3.23 -5.42
N PRO A 72 15.65 4.10 -5.45
CA PRO A 72 17.04 3.66 -5.31
C PRO A 72 17.31 2.97 -3.97
N SER A 73 16.55 3.32 -2.94
CA SER A 73 16.75 2.83 -1.57
C SER A 73 15.40 2.56 -0.90
N SER A 74 14.67 1.57 -1.41
CA SER A 74 13.37 1.18 -0.85
C SER A 74 13.52 0.36 0.42
N ALA A 75 12.93 0.83 1.51
CA ALA A 75 12.87 0.08 2.77
C ALA A 75 12.01 -1.19 2.63
N LEU A 76 10.95 -1.15 1.81
CA LEU A 76 10.11 -2.32 1.53
C LEU A 76 10.88 -3.43 0.80
N SER A 77 11.93 -3.10 0.06
CA SER A 77 12.76 -4.09 -0.61
C SER A 77 13.40 -5.08 0.39
N GLU A 78 13.81 -4.63 1.56
CA GLU A 78 14.36 -5.50 2.61
C GLU A 78 13.26 -6.36 3.25
N VAL A 79 12.08 -5.80 3.45
CA VAL A 79 10.91 -6.54 3.96
C VAL A 79 10.50 -7.61 2.95
N ASP A 80 10.48 -7.26 1.67
CA ASP A 80 10.17 -8.17 0.56
C ASP A 80 11.04 -9.41 0.59
N LYS A 81 12.36 -9.24 0.76
CA LYS A 81 13.31 -10.35 0.86
C LYS A 81 12.98 -11.28 2.03
N LYS A 82 12.60 -10.73 3.17
CA LYS A 82 12.26 -11.51 4.37
C LYS A 82 10.95 -12.28 4.19
N ILE A 83 9.96 -11.68 3.55
CA ILE A 83 8.69 -12.34 3.24
C ILE A 83 8.92 -13.47 2.22
N THR A 84 9.71 -13.21 1.19
CA THR A 84 10.04 -14.21 0.17
C THR A 84 10.75 -15.41 0.81
N ALA A 85 11.71 -15.18 1.72
CA ALA A 85 12.38 -16.24 2.45
C ALA A 85 11.39 -17.06 3.28
N ARG A 86 10.42 -16.41 3.91
CA ARG A 86 9.36 -17.07 4.68
C ARG A 86 8.48 -17.94 3.79
N LEU A 87 8.12 -17.45 2.62
CA LEU A 87 7.34 -18.21 1.65
C LEU A 87 8.07 -19.47 1.21
N ILE A 88 9.36 -19.36 0.92
CA ILE A 88 10.21 -20.50 0.52
C ILE A 88 10.26 -21.52 1.65
N GLU A 89 10.45 -21.08 2.89
CA GLU A 89 10.50 -21.95 4.07
C GLU A 89 9.18 -22.68 4.29
N LYS A 90 8.06 -21.96 4.25
CA LYS A 90 6.72 -22.51 4.51
C LYS A 90 6.16 -23.32 3.36
N GLN A 91 6.50 -22.98 2.11
CA GLN A 91 5.98 -23.62 0.90
C GLN A 91 4.44 -23.61 0.83
N GLU A 92 3.81 -22.56 1.39
CA GLU A 92 2.36 -22.38 1.38
C GLU A 92 2.02 -20.89 1.29
N CYS A 93 0.80 -20.58 0.88
CA CYS A 93 0.31 -19.21 0.80
C CYS A 93 0.37 -18.52 2.18
N LEU A 94 0.92 -17.31 2.22
CA LEU A 94 1.09 -16.53 3.44
C LEU A 94 -0.06 -15.55 3.72
N LYS A 95 -1.19 -15.65 3.01
CA LYS A 95 -2.31 -14.70 3.13
C LYS A 95 -2.77 -14.50 4.57
N ASN A 96 -2.98 -15.58 5.30
CA ASN A 96 -3.48 -15.51 6.68
C ASN A 96 -2.51 -14.83 7.63
N ASP A 97 -1.21 -14.92 7.36
CA ASP A 97 -0.17 -14.27 8.17
C ASP A 97 0.05 -12.82 7.74
N MET A 98 0.09 -12.56 6.45
CA MET A 98 0.56 -11.28 5.92
C MET A 98 -0.54 -10.25 5.68
N LEU A 99 -1.74 -10.66 5.28
CA LEU A 99 -2.82 -9.69 5.01
C LEU A 99 -3.16 -8.83 6.22
N PRO A 100 -3.32 -9.40 7.44
CA PRO A 100 -3.56 -8.55 8.61
C PRO A 100 -2.41 -7.58 8.90
N LEU A 101 -1.16 -7.98 8.62
CA LEU A 101 0.00 -7.10 8.80
C LEU A 101 0.01 -5.96 7.78
N PHE A 102 -0.34 -6.23 6.54
CA PHE A 102 -0.44 -5.21 5.49
C PHE A 102 -1.53 -4.19 5.83
N VAL A 103 -2.71 -4.65 6.24
CA VAL A 103 -3.80 -3.77 6.66
C VAL A 103 -3.39 -2.94 7.88
N GLY A 104 -2.76 -3.56 8.88
CA GLY A 104 -2.28 -2.87 10.07
C GLY A 104 -1.24 -1.80 9.74
N ALA A 105 -0.32 -2.09 8.81
CA ALA A 105 0.70 -1.13 8.38
C ALA A 105 0.07 0.09 7.69
N LEU A 106 -0.94 -0.13 6.84
CA LEU A 106 -1.64 0.97 6.18
C LEU A 106 -2.46 1.81 7.15
N LYS A 107 -3.09 1.19 8.16
CA LYS A 107 -3.77 1.92 9.24
C LYS A 107 -2.79 2.82 9.99
N GLU A 108 -1.63 2.28 10.36
CA GLU A 108 -0.61 3.04 11.07
C GLU A 108 -0.03 4.17 10.22
N LEU A 109 0.16 3.92 8.91
CA LEU A 109 0.57 4.97 7.98
C LEU A 109 -0.46 6.09 7.93
N LYS A 110 -1.74 5.75 7.81
CA LYS A 110 -2.83 6.74 7.78
C LYS A 110 -2.84 7.61 9.03
N ASP A 111 -2.72 6.99 10.21
CA ASP A 111 -2.67 7.71 11.47
C ASP A 111 -1.43 8.61 11.55
N PHE A 112 -0.28 8.11 11.15
CA PHE A 112 0.97 8.87 11.12
C PHE A 112 0.85 10.11 10.21
N LEU A 113 0.31 9.95 9.02
CA LEU A 113 0.15 11.06 8.07
C LEU A 113 -0.79 12.14 8.62
N GLY A 114 -1.88 11.74 9.28
CA GLY A 114 -2.81 12.66 9.91
C GLY A 114 -2.20 13.40 11.09
N GLU A 115 -1.48 12.70 11.96
CA GLU A 115 -0.83 13.29 13.14
C GLU A 115 0.29 14.27 12.78
N GLN A 116 1.06 13.96 11.72
CA GLN A 116 2.17 14.78 11.26
C GLN A 116 1.76 15.85 10.25
N GLU A 117 0.50 15.87 9.85
CA GLU A 117 -0.03 16.81 8.85
C GLU A 117 0.76 16.80 7.52
N ILE A 118 1.34 15.63 7.17
CA ILE A 118 2.15 15.48 5.95
C ILE A 118 1.27 15.45 4.70
N ALA A 119 0.09 14.83 4.83
CA ALA A 119 -0.89 14.70 3.75
C ALA A 119 -2.29 14.63 4.35
N ASP A 120 -3.31 14.94 3.55
CA ASP A 120 -4.70 14.78 3.98
C ASP A 120 -5.08 13.29 3.86
N ALA A 121 -4.78 12.53 4.93
CA ALA A 121 -5.01 11.08 4.96
C ALA A 121 -6.49 10.72 4.76
N GLY A 122 -7.41 11.61 5.11
CA GLY A 122 -8.84 11.41 4.90
C GLY A 122 -9.27 11.43 3.43
N ARG A 123 -8.40 11.92 2.53
CA ARG A 123 -8.65 11.97 1.09
C ARG A 123 -7.88 10.91 0.31
N ILE A 124 -7.06 10.12 0.99
CA ILE A 124 -6.29 9.06 0.36
C ILE A 124 -7.06 7.74 0.53
N CYS A 125 -7.23 7.01 -0.56
CA CYS A 125 -7.79 5.66 -0.52
C CYS A 125 -6.69 4.65 -0.28
N PHE A 126 -6.76 3.92 0.82
CA PHE A 126 -5.80 2.87 1.20
C PHE A 126 -6.41 1.49 0.94
N PHE A 127 -5.66 0.61 0.35
CA PHE A 127 -6.09 -0.77 0.11
C PHE A 127 -4.89 -1.69 -0.14
N VAL A 128 -5.16 -3.00 -0.19
CA VAL A 128 -4.16 -4.01 -0.56
C VAL A 128 -4.54 -4.56 -1.93
N SER A 129 -3.60 -4.55 -2.87
CA SER A 129 -3.75 -5.10 -4.23
C SER A 129 -3.07 -6.45 -4.34
N VAL A 130 -3.78 -7.43 -4.88
CA VAL A 130 -3.22 -8.75 -5.18
C VAL A 130 -3.16 -8.92 -6.69
N VAL A 131 -1.96 -9.20 -7.21
CA VAL A 131 -1.74 -9.37 -8.65
C VAL A 131 -2.53 -10.59 -9.15
N ASP A 132 -3.23 -10.42 -10.27
CA ASP A 132 -4.04 -11.45 -10.91
C ASP A 132 -5.19 -11.99 -10.02
N ASP A 133 -5.67 -11.18 -9.08
CA ASP A 133 -6.80 -11.48 -8.21
C ASP A 133 -8.11 -10.97 -8.85
N ASP A 134 -9.24 -11.46 -8.32
CA ASP A 134 -10.58 -11.02 -8.75
C ASP A 134 -10.99 -9.65 -8.20
N GLY A 135 -10.13 -8.99 -7.43
CA GLY A 135 -10.40 -7.70 -6.80
C GLY A 135 -11.09 -7.78 -5.45
N SER A 136 -11.34 -8.99 -4.92
CA SER A 136 -12.03 -9.16 -3.64
C SER A 136 -11.22 -8.63 -2.46
N VAL A 137 -9.89 -8.82 -2.46
CA VAL A 137 -9.01 -8.31 -1.41
C VAL A 137 -8.95 -6.78 -1.47
N GLU A 138 -8.87 -6.19 -2.66
CA GLU A 138 -8.91 -4.74 -2.82
C GLU A 138 -10.20 -4.14 -2.23
N ALA A 139 -11.35 -4.70 -2.59
CA ALA A 139 -12.64 -4.22 -2.11
C ALA A 139 -12.78 -4.38 -0.59
N GLN A 140 -12.40 -5.52 -0.05
CA GLN A 140 -12.48 -5.80 1.38
C GLN A 140 -11.59 -4.85 2.18
N THR A 141 -10.34 -4.68 1.76
CA THR A 141 -9.38 -3.83 2.48
C THR A 141 -9.71 -2.34 2.30
N ALA A 142 -10.19 -1.92 1.13
CA ALA A 142 -10.64 -0.55 0.91
C ALA A 142 -11.83 -0.20 1.82
N GLN A 143 -12.76 -1.11 2.00
CA GLN A 143 -13.90 -0.92 2.91
C GLN A 143 -13.44 -0.77 4.36
N GLU A 144 -12.50 -1.60 4.79
CA GLU A 144 -11.97 -1.58 6.16
C GLU A 144 -11.13 -0.34 6.47
N LEU A 145 -10.33 0.13 5.51
CA LEU A 145 -9.33 1.17 5.72
C LEU A 145 -9.82 2.60 5.50
N ASN A 146 -10.95 2.80 4.83
CA ASN A 146 -11.36 4.12 4.40
C ASN A 146 -12.75 4.51 4.93
N SER A 147 -13.05 5.82 4.85
CA SER A 147 -14.40 6.31 5.10
C SER A 147 -15.37 5.74 4.06
N ASN A 148 -16.67 5.75 4.38
CA ASN A 148 -17.69 5.27 3.46
C ASN A 148 -17.69 6.04 2.13
N ALA A 149 -17.49 7.36 2.17
CA ALA A 149 -17.43 8.19 0.97
C ALA A 149 -16.27 7.79 0.05
N ILE A 150 -15.07 7.58 0.59
CA ILE A 150 -13.90 7.16 -0.17
C ILE A 150 -14.12 5.75 -0.74
N PHE A 151 -14.63 4.84 0.07
CA PHE A 151 -14.89 3.47 -0.37
C PHE A 151 -15.92 3.45 -1.51
N GLN A 152 -16.99 4.24 -1.43
CA GLN A 152 -18.00 4.31 -2.48
C GLN A 152 -17.42 4.83 -3.81
N ALA A 153 -16.58 5.86 -3.75
CA ALA A 153 -15.89 6.38 -4.94
C ALA A 153 -15.00 5.29 -5.58
N PHE A 154 -14.24 4.56 -4.76
CA PHE A 154 -13.38 3.47 -5.19
C PHE A 154 -14.17 2.30 -5.79
N SER A 155 -15.24 1.88 -5.15
CA SER A 155 -16.03 0.72 -5.58
C SER A 155 -16.87 0.98 -6.84
N SER A 156 -17.07 2.25 -7.18
CA SER A 156 -17.81 2.66 -8.38
C SER A 156 -16.97 2.75 -9.64
N ARG A 157 -15.68 2.37 -9.55
CA ARG A 157 -14.75 2.38 -10.68
C ARG A 157 -15.13 1.42 -11.81
#